data_252e879eeed265400064e42401420589
#
_entry.id   252e879eeed265400064e42401420589
#
_cell.length_a   1.000
_cell.length_b   1.000
_cell.length_c   1.000
_cell.angle_alpha   90.00
_cell.angle_beta   90.00
_cell.angle_gamma   90.00
#
_symmetry.space_group_name_H-M   'P 1'
#
loop_
_entity.id
_entity.type
_entity.pdbx_description
1 polymer ?
#
loop_
_entity_poly.entity_id
_entity_poly.type
_entity_poly.pdbx_seq_one_letter_code
_entity_poly.pdbx_strand_id
1 'polypeptide(L)'
;GLKPSQRKVIFGCMKRNLKSEVKVAQLSGYISEHTCYHHGEMSLQGTIVGLAQDFMGSNNMNLLEPCGQFGTRLEGGKDHASARYIFTRLTKNADIFDSRDNACLTYLKDDGNTIEPEYYIPTLPVILINGAEGIGTGFSCKVPPHNPEDVRNNIKLWLMGKPLKPMRPWFRGFKGTVTSIEDGIWCLRGIYEVNGKRVTVTELPPGTWTQTYKEFLDSLMEKGIIKSYTNHGTEDTVHFEISGYEGSDPERDLHLMTTMRSTNMFLHGPDGIRKYATTNDILEVYMGERIALYGKRKEHLMSSLSIQSGIARDRSSFVEMILGNKIKVLGLPRAEAEANMEKSFSRVDGTFDHLWGLKTSRYTLEAAEALRVESEQLLSQYNTVRDTTVKDMWRSDIGIAVR
;
A
#
# COMPACT_ATOMS: atom_id res chain seq x y z
N GLY A 1 2.06 -2.18 8.14
CA GLY A 1 1.26 -1.26 8.93
C GLY A 1 -0.24 -1.30 8.67
N LEU A 2 -0.75 -2.29 7.93
CA LEU A 2 -2.20 -2.46 7.76
C LEU A 2 -2.81 -3.18 8.95
N LYS A 3 -3.99 -2.73 9.40
CA LYS A 3 -4.83 -3.47 10.35
C LYS A 3 -5.32 -4.77 9.69
N PRO A 4 -5.68 -5.83 10.46
CA PRO A 4 -6.12 -7.11 9.88
C PRO A 4 -7.22 -6.96 8.83
N SER A 5 -8.28 -6.19 9.10
CA SER A 5 -9.36 -5.95 8.13
C SER A 5 -8.88 -5.24 6.87
N GLN A 6 -7.99 -4.26 7.00
CA GLN A 6 -7.40 -3.54 5.84
C GLN A 6 -6.55 -4.49 4.98
N ARG A 7 -5.78 -5.39 5.61
CA ARG A 7 -4.96 -6.39 4.93
C ARG A 7 -5.84 -7.37 4.13
N LYS A 8 -6.96 -7.83 4.71
CA LYS A 8 -7.96 -8.66 4.02
C LYS A 8 -8.56 -7.93 2.81
N VAL A 9 -8.88 -6.65 2.94
CA VAL A 9 -9.41 -5.83 1.83
C VAL A 9 -8.39 -5.76 0.70
N ILE A 10 -7.14 -5.39 0.99
CA ILE A 10 -6.09 -5.28 -0.04
C ILE A 10 -5.83 -6.64 -0.71
N PHE A 11 -5.75 -7.71 0.07
CA PHE A 11 -5.59 -9.07 -0.47
C PHE A 11 -6.73 -9.44 -1.43
N GLY A 12 -7.99 -9.24 -1.04
CA GLY A 12 -9.14 -9.54 -1.88
C GLY A 12 -9.18 -8.70 -3.16
N CYS A 13 -8.83 -7.41 -3.07
CA CYS A 13 -8.74 -6.53 -4.24
C CYS A 13 -7.64 -6.97 -5.20
N MET A 14 -6.46 -7.35 -4.69
CA MET A 14 -5.35 -7.84 -5.51
C MET A 14 -5.68 -9.21 -6.14
N LYS A 15 -6.25 -10.14 -5.38
CA LYS A 15 -6.69 -11.46 -5.86
C LYS A 15 -7.70 -11.33 -6.99
N ARG A 16 -8.62 -10.37 -6.90
CA ARG A 16 -9.60 -10.04 -7.94
C ARG A 16 -9.01 -9.28 -9.12
N ASN A 17 -7.78 -8.77 -9.03
CA ASN A 17 -7.18 -7.84 -9.98
C ASN A 17 -8.11 -6.63 -10.26
N LEU A 18 -8.54 -5.96 -9.19
CA LEU A 18 -9.61 -4.97 -9.20
C LEU A 18 -9.19 -3.66 -9.89
N LYS A 19 -9.22 -3.66 -11.22
CA LYS A 19 -8.91 -2.49 -12.07
C LYS A 19 -10.15 -1.71 -12.51
N SER A 20 -11.31 -2.35 -12.54
CA SER A 20 -12.60 -1.73 -12.86
C SER A 20 -13.43 -1.53 -11.60
N GLU A 21 -14.33 -0.55 -11.65
CA GLU A 21 -15.21 -0.22 -10.54
C GLU A 21 -16.14 -1.36 -10.17
N VAL A 22 -16.31 -1.57 -8.87
CA VAL A 22 -17.25 -2.53 -8.29
C VAL A 22 -17.99 -1.87 -7.13
N LYS A 23 -19.24 -2.22 -6.89
CA LYS A 23 -19.99 -1.75 -5.72
C LYS A 23 -19.30 -2.20 -4.44
N VAL A 24 -19.20 -1.30 -3.46
CA VAL A 24 -18.60 -1.59 -2.16
C VAL A 24 -19.29 -2.78 -1.49
N ALA A 25 -20.62 -2.87 -1.57
CA ALA A 25 -21.37 -4.02 -1.03
C ALA A 25 -20.99 -5.35 -1.71
N GLN A 26 -20.80 -5.37 -3.03
CA GLN A 26 -20.37 -6.57 -3.75
C GLN A 26 -18.91 -6.94 -3.44
N LEU A 27 -18.04 -5.94 -3.30
CA LEU A 27 -16.65 -6.16 -2.93
C LEU A 27 -16.54 -6.74 -1.52
N SER A 28 -17.34 -6.27 -0.57
CA SER A 28 -17.33 -6.80 0.81
C SER A 28 -17.71 -8.28 0.85
N GLY A 29 -18.70 -8.70 0.07
CA GLY A 29 -19.07 -10.12 -0.05
C GLY A 29 -17.93 -10.97 -0.62
N TYR A 30 -17.29 -10.50 -1.70
CA TYR A 30 -16.14 -11.19 -2.30
C TYR A 30 -14.96 -11.33 -1.32
N ILE A 31 -14.62 -10.24 -0.60
CA ILE A 31 -13.54 -10.26 0.38
C ILE A 31 -13.87 -11.20 1.53
N SER A 32 -15.10 -11.15 2.06
CA SER A 32 -15.55 -12.02 3.15
C SER A 32 -15.37 -13.49 2.80
N GLU A 33 -15.81 -13.90 1.61
CA GLU A 33 -15.67 -15.28 1.11
C GLU A 33 -14.19 -15.71 1.00
N HIS A 34 -13.35 -14.87 0.39
CA HIS A 34 -11.96 -15.24 0.05
C HIS A 34 -10.94 -15.03 1.20
N THR A 35 -11.36 -14.47 2.31
CA THR A 35 -10.48 -14.20 3.46
C THR A 35 -11.04 -14.73 4.77
N CYS A 36 -12.12 -15.53 4.72
CA CYS A 36 -12.79 -16.06 5.91
C CYS A 36 -13.02 -14.93 6.95
N TYR A 37 -13.72 -13.85 6.54
CA TYR A 37 -13.93 -12.72 7.42
C TYR A 37 -15.03 -13.00 8.45
N HIS A 38 -14.66 -13.04 9.74
CA HIS A 38 -15.54 -13.46 10.82
C HIS A 38 -16.31 -12.32 11.54
N HIS A 39 -16.21 -11.08 11.04
CA HIS A 39 -16.91 -9.94 11.62
C HIS A 39 -18.08 -9.48 10.75
N GLY A 40 -18.91 -8.57 11.26
CA GLY A 40 -20.09 -8.08 10.54
C GLY A 40 -19.75 -7.38 9.22
N GLU A 41 -20.64 -7.53 8.24
CA GLU A 41 -20.49 -6.96 6.89
C GLU A 41 -20.30 -5.43 6.91
N MET A 42 -21.03 -4.72 7.78
CA MET A 42 -20.89 -3.27 7.93
C MET A 42 -19.49 -2.83 8.35
N SER A 43 -18.81 -3.63 9.19
CA SER A 43 -17.44 -3.35 9.60
C SER A 43 -16.47 -3.46 8.42
N LEU A 44 -16.66 -4.46 7.56
CA LEU A 44 -15.84 -4.63 6.35
C LEU A 44 -16.12 -3.53 5.33
N GLN A 45 -17.38 -3.17 5.11
CA GLN A 45 -17.78 -2.04 4.25
C GLN A 45 -17.16 -0.74 4.76
N GLY A 46 -17.20 -0.45 6.06
CA GLY A 46 -16.53 0.69 6.67
C GLY A 46 -15.01 0.70 6.48
N THR A 47 -14.38 -0.48 6.51
CA THR A 47 -12.95 -0.61 6.21
C THR A 47 -12.63 -0.27 4.75
N ILE A 48 -13.45 -0.74 3.80
CA ILE A 48 -13.32 -0.43 2.37
C ILE A 48 -13.47 1.09 2.16
N VAL A 49 -14.52 1.68 2.74
CA VAL A 49 -14.76 3.14 2.66
C VAL A 49 -13.57 3.91 3.23
N GLY A 50 -13.09 3.55 4.42
CA GLY A 50 -11.95 4.21 5.05
C GLY A 50 -10.66 4.15 4.24
N LEU A 51 -10.40 3.06 3.49
CA LEU A 51 -9.23 2.95 2.60
C LEU A 51 -9.34 3.80 1.32
N ALA A 52 -10.55 4.23 0.97
CA ALA A 52 -10.81 5.05 -0.21
C ALA A 52 -10.90 6.55 0.11
N GLN A 53 -11.23 6.92 1.33
CA GLN A 53 -11.39 8.33 1.72
C GLN A 53 -10.15 9.16 1.43
N ASP A 54 -10.33 10.34 0.85
CA ASP A 54 -9.24 11.18 0.34
C ASP A 54 -9.35 12.67 0.71
N PHE A 55 -10.32 13.05 1.56
CA PHE A 55 -10.47 14.42 2.07
C PHE A 55 -9.39 14.76 3.13
N MET A 56 -9.20 16.05 3.42
CA MET A 56 -8.22 16.54 4.40
C MET A 56 -8.49 15.95 5.80
N GLY A 57 -7.48 15.31 6.38
CA GLY A 57 -7.59 14.62 7.67
C GLY A 57 -7.91 13.12 7.57
N SER A 58 -8.20 12.61 6.36
CA SER A 58 -8.29 11.18 6.04
C SER A 58 -6.93 10.62 5.56
N ASN A 59 -6.89 9.77 4.55
CA ASN A 59 -5.64 9.21 4.05
C ASN A 59 -4.78 10.25 3.31
N ASN A 60 -3.49 10.30 3.60
CA ASN A 60 -2.52 10.99 2.78
C ASN A 60 -2.32 10.27 1.43
N MET A 61 -2.50 8.95 1.45
CA MET A 61 -2.39 8.07 0.30
C MET A 61 -3.51 7.03 0.36
N ASN A 62 -4.63 7.29 -0.30
CA ASN A 62 -5.73 6.34 -0.40
C ASN A 62 -5.36 5.16 -1.32
N LEU A 63 -5.66 3.95 -0.89
CA LEU A 63 -5.36 2.71 -1.62
C LEU A 63 -6.50 2.28 -2.55
N LEU A 64 -7.71 2.72 -2.24
CA LEU A 64 -8.91 2.53 -3.05
C LEU A 64 -9.39 3.88 -3.56
N GLU A 65 -10.06 3.88 -4.71
CA GLU A 65 -10.62 5.08 -5.33
C GLU A 65 -12.04 5.34 -4.84
N PRO A 66 -12.37 6.57 -4.37
CA PRO A 66 -13.71 6.92 -3.94
C PRO A 66 -14.58 7.29 -5.15
N CYS A 67 -15.31 6.32 -5.70
CA CYS A 67 -16.24 6.56 -6.82
C CYS A 67 -17.67 6.75 -6.28
N GLY A 68 -18.07 7.98 -6.04
CA GLY A 68 -19.31 8.39 -5.41
C GLY A 68 -19.08 9.12 -4.08
N GLN A 69 -20.09 9.15 -3.21
CA GLN A 69 -20.02 9.86 -1.93
C GLN A 69 -19.38 8.97 -0.86
N PHE A 70 -18.09 9.12 -0.66
CA PHE A 70 -17.30 8.39 0.35
C PHE A 70 -17.10 9.16 1.67
N GLY A 71 -17.85 10.24 1.86
CA GLY A 71 -17.72 11.10 3.00
C GLY A 71 -16.78 12.28 2.76
N THR A 72 -16.95 13.30 3.60
CA THR A 72 -16.25 14.57 3.49
C THR A 72 -15.66 15.00 4.82
N ARG A 73 -14.91 16.10 4.81
CA ARG A 73 -14.44 16.73 6.05
C ARG A 73 -15.57 17.36 6.91
N LEU A 74 -16.79 17.45 6.38
CA LEU A 74 -17.93 17.94 7.18
C LEU A 74 -18.14 17.10 8.43
N GLU A 75 -18.18 15.77 8.27
CA GLU A 75 -18.45 14.83 9.37
C GLU A 75 -17.30 13.82 9.59
N GLY A 76 -16.13 14.10 9.03
CA GLY A 76 -14.99 13.21 9.12
C GLY A 76 -15.22 11.87 8.44
N GLY A 77 -15.93 11.91 7.32
CA GLY A 77 -16.23 10.75 6.50
C GLY A 77 -17.43 9.91 6.95
N LYS A 78 -18.14 10.31 8.02
CA LYS A 78 -19.35 9.61 8.48
C LYS A 78 -20.55 9.86 7.56
N ASP A 79 -20.50 10.91 6.77
CA ASP A 79 -21.48 11.33 5.77
C ASP A 79 -21.37 10.55 4.44
N HIS A 80 -20.65 9.42 4.43
CA HIS A 80 -20.59 8.56 3.24
C HIS A 80 -21.93 7.89 2.95
N ALA A 81 -22.24 7.69 1.67
CA ALA A 81 -23.42 6.97 1.24
C ALA A 81 -23.37 5.47 1.58
N SER A 82 -24.51 4.81 1.56
CA SER A 82 -24.58 3.35 1.76
C SER A 82 -23.75 2.60 0.72
N ALA A 83 -23.09 1.53 1.17
CA ALA A 83 -22.19 0.68 0.37
C ALA A 83 -22.81 0.13 -0.94
N ARG A 84 -24.14 0.07 -1.05
CA ARG A 84 -24.84 -0.37 -2.25
C ARG A 84 -24.93 0.71 -3.35
N TYR A 85 -24.58 1.96 -3.05
CA TYR A 85 -24.68 3.09 -3.99
C TYR A 85 -23.32 3.65 -4.42
N ILE A 86 -22.25 3.26 -3.78
CA ILE A 86 -20.88 3.72 -4.05
C ILE A 86 -20.03 2.60 -4.61
N PHE A 87 -19.04 2.99 -5.42
CA PHE A 87 -18.16 2.06 -6.15
C PHE A 87 -16.71 2.34 -5.79
N THR A 88 -15.86 1.37 -6.00
CA THR A 88 -14.42 1.52 -5.77
C THR A 88 -13.61 0.61 -6.67
N ARG A 89 -12.35 0.93 -6.82
CA ARG A 89 -11.30 0.13 -7.46
C ARG A 89 -9.95 0.42 -6.81
N LEU A 90 -8.92 -0.35 -7.13
CA LEU A 90 -7.55 -0.04 -6.70
C LEU A 90 -7.07 1.25 -7.36
N THR A 91 -6.44 2.11 -6.55
CA THR A 91 -5.69 3.27 -7.07
C THR A 91 -4.30 2.84 -7.52
N LYS A 92 -3.60 3.71 -8.25
CA LYS A 92 -2.16 3.53 -8.55
C LYS A 92 -1.29 3.48 -7.29
N ASN A 93 -1.74 4.05 -6.19
CA ASN A 93 -1.02 3.97 -4.92
C ASN A 93 -0.92 2.53 -4.39
N ALA A 94 -1.85 1.65 -4.78
CA ALA A 94 -1.81 0.24 -4.40
C ALA A 94 -0.67 -0.54 -5.09
N ASP A 95 -0.03 0.01 -6.13
CA ASP A 95 1.14 -0.60 -6.78
C ASP A 95 2.34 -0.75 -5.83
N ILE A 96 2.31 -0.09 -4.66
CA ILE A 96 3.29 -0.34 -3.59
C ILE A 96 3.25 -1.77 -3.06
N PHE A 97 2.12 -2.48 -3.20
CA PHE A 97 1.98 -3.91 -2.91
C PHE A 97 2.36 -4.72 -4.14
N ASP A 98 3.63 -4.85 -4.39
CA ASP A 98 4.17 -5.46 -5.59
C ASP A 98 3.86 -6.97 -5.66
N SER A 99 3.19 -7.40 -6.72
CA SER A 99 2.83 -8.82 -6.91
C SER A 99 4.05 -9.74 -7.03
N ARG A 100 5.23 -9.21 -7.39
CA ARG A 100 6.50 -9.96 -7.43
C ARG A 100 6.94 -10.42 -6.05
N ASP A 101 6.42 -9.83 -4.97
CA ASP A 101 6.68 -10.24 -3.59
C ASP A 101 5.83 -11.44 -3.16
N ASN A 102 4.71 -11.71 -3.82
CA ASN A 102 3.70 -12.67 -3.36
C ASN A 102 4.29 -14.07 -3.07
N ALA A 103 5.23 -14.55 -3.89
CA ALA A 103 5.89 -15.83 -3.69
C ALA A 103 6.83 -15.86 -2.47
N CYS A 104 7.15 -14.70 -1.90
CA CYS A 104 8.07 -14.55 -0.77
C CYS A 104 7.35 -14.26 0.56
N LEU A 105 6.01 -14.14 0.55
CA LEU A 105 5.20 -13.86 1.73
C LEU A 105 4.74 -15.15 2.40
N THR A 106 4.55 -15.07 3.72
CA THR A 106 3.94 -16.14 4.52
C THR A 106 2.44 -15.91 4.59
N TYR A 107 1.65 -16.86 4.07
CA TYR A 107 0.20 -16.77 4.03
C TYR A 107 -0.45 -17.47 5.22
N LEU A 108 -1.49 -16.87 5.76
CA LEU A 108 -2.35 -17.46 6.78
C LEU A 108 -3.24 -18.53 6.16
N LYS A 109 -3.69 -19.45 7.00
CA LYS A 109 -4.67 -20.49 6.65
C LYS A 109 -5.84 -20.44 7.61
N ASP A 110 -7.04 -20.54 7.07
CA ASP A 110 -8.30 -20.61 7.82
C ASP A 110 -9.24 -21.59 7.13
N ASP A 111 -9.83 -22.52 7.87
CA ASP A 111 -10.69 -23.60 7.36
C ASP A 111 -10.11 -24.34 6.14
N GLY A 112 -8.79 -24.58 6.14
CA GLY A 112 -8.10 -25.25 5.04
C GLY A 112 -7.81 -24.36 3.81
N ASN A 113 -8.32 -23.14 3.78
CA ASN A 113 -8.08 -22.17 2.72
C ASN A 113 -6.85 -21.32 3.02
N THR A 114 -6.08 -21.00 1.98
CA THR A 114 -5.02 -19.99 2.07
C THR A 114 -5.67 -18.62 1.90
N ILE A 115 -5.51 -17.77 2.90
CA ILE A 115 -6.07 -16.43 2.97
C ILE A 115 -4.97 -15.36 2.84
N GLU A 116 -5.17 -14.14 3.33
CA GLU A 116 -4.18 -13.07 3.23
C GLU A 116 -2.84 -13.42 3.88
N PRO A 117 -1.74 -12.76 3.48
CA PRO A 117 -0.45 -12.96 4.13
C PRO A 117 -0.49 -12.46 5.58
N GLU A 118 0.37 -13.01 6.43
CA GLU A 118 0.53 -12.59 7.82
C GLU A 118 0.75 -11.07 7.94
N TYR A 119 1.55 -10.50 7.05
CA TYR A 119 1.68 -9.06 6.82
C TYR A 119 2.25 -8.78 5.42
N TYR A 120 2.01 -7.58 4.92
CA TYR A 120 2.67 -7.04 3.74
C TYR A 120 3.85 -6.16 4.14
N ILE A 121 4.88 -6.15 3.31
CA ILE A 121 5.97 -5.18 3.39
C ILE A 121 5.97 -4.40 2.07
N PRO A 122 5.10 -3.39 1.91
CA PRO A 122 5.00 -2.65 0.65
C PRO A 122 6.28 -1.87 0.35
N THR A 123 6.44 -1.35 -0.86
CA THR A 123 7.63 -0.57 -1.27
C THR A 123 7.77 0.76 -0.53
N LEU A 124 6.65 1.28 0.01
CA LEU A 124 6.58 2.44 0.91
C LEU A 124 5.77 2.08 2.17
N PRO A 125 6.19 2.52 3.36
CA PRO A 125 5.52 2.17 4.62
C PRO A 125 4.21 2.96 4.81
N VAL A 126 3.08 2.34 4.52
CA VAL A 126 1.74 2.94 4.68
C VAL A 126 1.52 3.47 6.09
N ILE A 127 2.05 2.78 7.11
CA ILE A 127 1.94 3.18 8.52
C ILE A 127 2.48 4.58 8.79
N LEU A 128 3.56 4.99 8.12
CA LEU A 128 4.14 6.33 8.27
C LEU A 128 3.48 7.36 7.38
N ILE A 129 2.94 6.94 6.23
CA ILE A 129 2.30 7.85 5.28
C ILE A 129 0.91 8.24 5.76
N ASN A 130 0.06 7.26 6.08
CA ASN A 130 -1.32 7.49 6.52
C ASN A 130 -1.44 7.62 8.05
N GLY A 131 -0.39 7.28 8.78
CA GLY A 131 -0.46 7.14 10.23
C GLY A 131 -1.28 5.92 10.63
N ALA A 132 -1.41 5.73 11.92
CA ALA A 132 -2.33 4.76 12.50
C ALA A 132 -2.74 5.18 13.90
N GLU A 133 -3.99 4.91 14.24
CA GLU A 133 -4.50 5.03 15.60
C GLU A 133 -5.29 3.78 15.94
N GLY A 134 -5.06 3.24 17.12
CA GLY A 134 -5.77 2.04 17.57
C GLY A 134 -5.52 1.73 19.03
N ILE A 135 -6.51 1.07 19.63
CA ILE A 135 -6.46 0.59 21.00
C ILE A 135 -6.41 -0.93 20.94
N GLY A 136 -5.41 -1.52 21.60
CA GLY A 136 -5.30 -2.96 21.83
C GLY A 136 -5.41 -3.29 23.31
N THR A 137 -5.49 -4.57 23.65
CA THR A 137 -5.52 -5.00 25.04
C THR A 137 -4.19 -4.65 25.72
N GLY A 138 -4.24 -3.69 26.65
CA GLY A 138 -3.06 -3.21 27.39
C GLY A 138 -2.15 -2.23 26.63
N PHE A 139 -2.43 -1.94 25.36
CA PHE A 139 -1.64 -1.03 24.54
C PHE A 139 -2.54 -0.09 23.73
N SER A 140 -2.05 1.12 23.51
CA SER A 140 -2.60 2.01 22.49
C SER A 140 -1.49 2.42 21.54
N CYS A 141 -1.84 2.76 20.31
CA CYS A 141 -0.88 3.21 19.32
C CYS A 141 -1.41 4.47 18.62
N LYS A 142 -0.55 5.47 18.50
CA LYS A 142 -0.82 6.64 17.68
C LYS A 142 0.44 7.03 16.92
N VAL A 143 0.45 6.71 15.61
CA VAL A 143 1.54 7.06 14.69
C VAL A 143 1.05 8.25 13.86
N PRO A 144 1.76 9.39 13.89
CA PRO A 144 1.44 10.54 13.04
C PRO A 144 1.57 10.20 11.55
N PRO A 145 0.73 10.77 10.68
CA PRO A 145 0.91 10.66 9.24
C PRO A 145 1.99 11.62 8.75
N HIS A 146 2.69 11.25 7.65
CA HIS A 146 3.79 12.02 7.09
C HIS A 146 3.64 12.18 5.57
N ASN A 147 4.38 13.15 5.03
CA ASN A 147 4.44 13.36 3.59
C ASN A 147 5.10 12.14 2.91
N PRO A 148 4.44 11.52 1.92
CA PRO A 148 5.00 10.39 1.17
C PRO A 148 6.38 10.69 0.57
N GLU A 149 6.62 11.95 0.14
CA GLU A 149 7.90 12.38 -0.41
C GLU A 149 9.02 12.40 0.64
N ASP A 150 8.72 12.84 1.88
CA ASP A 150 9.70 12.83 2.96
C ASP A 150 10.09 11.41 3.35
N VAL A 151 9.10 10.52 3.41
CA VAL A 151 9.32 9.09 3.65
C VAL A 151 10.18 8.49 2.54
N ARG A 152 9.82 8.73 1.27
CA ARG A 152 10.57 8.26 0.11
C ARG A 152 12.00 8.77 0.10
N ASN A 153 12.21 10.06 0.40
CA ASN A 153 13.52 10.66 0.44
C ASN A 153 14.40 10.08 1.56
N ASN A 154 13.83 9.77 2.72
CA ASN A 154 14.55 9.09 3.79
C ASN A 154 14.95 7.67 3.41
N ILE A 155 14.09 6.91 2.71
CA ILE A 155 14.46 5.60 2.17
C ILE A 155 15.63 5.74 1.18
N LYS A 156 15.61 6.75 0.29
CA LYS A 156 16.72 7.01 -0.64
C LYS A 156 18.01 7.34 0.11
N LEU A 157 17.95 8.16 1.15
CA LEU A 157 19.11 8.48 2.00
C LEU A 157 19.70 7.22 2.63
N TRP A 158 18.86 6.38 3.22
CA TRP A 158 19.28 5.10 3.82
C TRP A 158 19.95 4.16 2.81
N LEU A 159 19.36 4.01 1.61
CA LEU A 159 19.94 3.21 0.53
C LEU A 159 21.31 3.72 0.09
N MET A 160 21.60 5.02 0.28
CA MET A 160 22.91 5.63 0.04
C MET A 160 23.84 5.57 1.26
N GLY A 161 23.42 4.99 2.39
CA GLY A 161 24.19 4.99 3.64
C GLY A 161 24.28 6.35 4.33
N LYS A 162 23.36 7.26 4.05
CA LYS A 162 23.30 8.60 4.66
C LYS A 162 22.32 8.62 5.84
N PRO A 163 22.53 9.51 6.83
CA PRO A 163 21.64 9.65 7.97
C PRO A 163 20.22 10.09 7.54
N LEU A 164 19.21 9.60 8.27
CA LEU A 164 17.83 9.98 8.06
C LEU A 164 17.58 11.41 8.53
N LYS A 165 16.68 12.10 7.85
CA LYS A 165 16.20 13.42 8.26
C LYS A 165 14.98 13.27 9.18
N PRO A 166 14.82 14.13 10.20
CA PRO A 166 13.59 14.19 10.98
C PRO A 166 12.39 14.47 10.07
N MET A 167 11.28 13.76 10.31
CA MET A 167 10.01 13.98 9.61
C MET A 167 9.03 14.64 10.58
N ARG A 168 8.22 15.56 10.06
CA ARG A 168 7.13 16.20 10.80
C ARG A 168 5.78 15.63 10.33
N PRO A 169 4.76 15.61 11.21
CA PRO A 169 3.41 15.27 10.79
C PRO A 169 2.95 16.13 9.62
N TRP A 170 2.27 15.49 8.68
CA TRP A 170 1.77 16.15 7.48
C TRP A 170 0.42 15.56 7.08
N PHE A 171 -0.48 16.41 6.59
CA PHE A 171 -1.82 16.03 6.15
C PHE A 171 -2.05 16.59 4.76
N ARG A 172 -2.46 15.73 3.84
CA ARG A 172 -2.78 16.13 2.47
C ARG A 172 -3.89 17.19 2.46
N GLY A 173 -3.63 18.32 1.83
CA GLY A 173 -4.59 19.41 1.69
C GLY A 173 -4.71 20.34 2.91
N PHE A 174 -4.01 20.07 4.01
CA PHE A 174 -3.99 20.98 5.17
C PHE A 174 -3.19 22.25 4.84
N LYS A 175 -3.84 23.40 5.02
CA LYS A 175 -3.28 24.72 4.70
C LYS A 175 -2.66 25.43 5.91
N GLY A 176 -2.95 24.96 7.13
CA GLY A 176 -2.43 25.51 8.37
C GLY A 176 -0.96 25.14 8.62
N THR A 177 -0.52 25.33 9.85
CA THR A 177 0.89 25.14 10.23
C THR A 177 1.07 23.95 11.19
N VAL A 178 2.19 23.25 11.06
CA VAL A 178 2.64 22.21 11.99
C VAL A 178 3.99 22.60 12.55
N THR A 179 4.04 22.84 13.86
CA THR A 179 5.24 23.28 14.58
C THR A 179 5.57 22.32 15.71
N SER A 180 6.85 22.04 15.93
CA SER A 180 7.30 21.28 17.11
C SER A 180 7.19 22.16 18.36
N ILE A 181 6.65 21.60 19.43
CA ILE A 181 6.66 22.23 20.77
C ILE A 181 7.82 21.63 21.56
N GLU A 182 7.91 20.30 21.56
CA GLU A 182 8.91 19.47 22.22
C GLU A 182 9.18 18.24 21.35
N ASP A 183 10.17 17.45 21.69
CA ASP A 183 10.44 16.18 21.00
C ASP A 183 9.22 15.26 21.05
N GLY A 184 8.73 14.90 19.89
CA GLY A 184 7.53 14.05 19.75
C GLY A 184 6.20 14.74 20.05
N ILE A 185 6.18 16.07 20.26
CA ILE A 185 4.96 16.85 20.48
C ILE A 185 4.86 17.95 19.45
N TRP A 186 3.76 17.97 18.71
CA TRP A 186 3.51 18.87 17.61
C TRP A 186 2.25 19.69 17.86
N CYS A 187 2.30 20.98 17.51
CA CYS A 187 1.13 21.84 17.47
C CYS A 187 0.67 22.00 16.02
N LEU A 188 -0.60 21.72 15.78
CA LEU A 188 -1.28 21.89 14.50
C LEU A 188 -2.23 23.08 14.63
N ARG A 189 -1.97 24.14 13.85
CA ARG A 189 -2.77 25.37 13.88
C ARG A 189 -3.54 25.53 12.58
N GLY A 190 -4.82 25.87 12.72
CA GLY A 190 -5.65 26.35 11.62
C GLY A 190 -5.21 27.70 11.10
N ILE A 191 -6.00 28.32 10.24
CA ILE A 191 -5.79 29.66 9.72
C ILE A 191 -6.97 30.54 10.15
N TYR A 192 -6.67 31.66 10.74
CA TYR A 192 -7.66 32.64 11.18
C TYR A 192 -7.11 34.06 11.14
N GLU A 193 -8.02 35.02 11.09
CA GLU A 193 -7.73 36.47 11.19
C GLU A 193 -8.63 37.11 12.23
N VAL A 194 -8.09 38.02 13.04
CA VAL A 194 -8.82 38.76 14.05
C VAL A 194 -8.91 40.22 13.65
N ASN A 195 -10.15 40.72 13.52
CA ASN A 195 -10.47 42.11 13.21
C ASN A 195 -11.41 42.66 14.29
N GLY A 196 -10.84 43.29 15.32
CA GLY A 196 -11.62 43.76 16.47
C GLY A 196 -12.31 42.60 17.18
N LYS A 197 -13.64 42.61 17.21
CA LYS A 197 -14.48 41.54 17.79
C LYS A 197 -14.92 40.47 16.76
N ARG A 198 -14.38 40.51 15.54
CA ARG A 198 -14.65 39.53 14.47
C ARG A 198 -13.44 38.63 14.29
N VAL A 199 -13.69 37.32 14.20
CA VAL A 199 -12.70 36.32 13.84
C VAL A 199 -13.15 35.59 12.60
N THR A 200 -12.32 35.59 11.56
CA THR A 200 -12.55 34.84 10.32
C THR A 200 -11.66 33.60 10.34
N VAL A 201 -12.24 32.40 10.27
CA VAL A 201 -11.52 31.13 10.28
C VAL A 201 -11.60 30.51 8.90
N THR A 202 -10.46 30.28 8.27
CA THR A 202 -10.37 29.72 6.90
C THR A 202 -9.73 28.33 6.83
N GLU A 203 -9.20 27.83 7.95
CA GLU A 203 -8.73 26.45 8.08
C GLU A 203 -8.87 25.99 9.54
N LEU A 204 -9.31 24.73 9.72
CA LEU A 204 -9.39 24.07 11.04
C LEU A 204 -8.25 23.05 11.20
N PRO A 205 -7.79 22.80 12.43
CA PRO A 205 -6.80 21.77 12.70
C PRO A 205 -7.30 20.39 12.21
N PRO A 206 -6.40 19.52 11.69
CA PRO A 206 -6.76 18.15 11.31
C PRO A 206 -7.42 17.37 12.45
N GLY A 207 -8.51 16.67 12.12
CA GLY A 207 -9.36 15.96 13.09
C GLY A 207 -10.49 16.82 13.69
N THR A 208 -10.52 18.13 13.42
CA THR A 208 -11.65 19.00 13.75
C THR A 208 -12.56 19.10 12.53
N TRP A 209 -13.72 18.43 12.61
CA TRP A 209 -14.68 18.36 11.51
C TRP A 209 -15.61 19.57 11.52
N THR A 210 -16.06 20.00 10.35
CA THR A 210 -16.86 21.23 10.21
C THR A 210 -18.15 21.18 11.02
N GLN A 211 -18.85 20.05 11.04
CA GLN A 211 -20.10 19.91 11.79
C GLN A 211 -19.86 19.94 13.31
N THR A 212 -18.87 19.21 13.79
CA THR A 212 -18.47 19.26 15.22
C THR A 212 -18.04 20.66 15.63
N TYR A 213 -17.38 21.40 14.74
CA TYR A 213 -16.99 22.79 15.01
C TYR A 213 -18.19 23.72 15.08
N LYS A 214 -19.24 23.53 14.26
CA LYS A 214 -20.50 24.27 14.39
C LYS A 214 -21.15 24.04 15.75
N GLU A 215 -21.30 22.78 16.17
CA GLU A 215 -21.86 22.42 17.49
C GLU A 215 -21.05 23.05 18.62
N PHE A 216 -19.75 23.13 18.49
CA PHE A 216 -18.91 23.85 19.43
C PHE A 216 -19.18 25.35 19.42
N LEU A 217 -19.30 26.02 18.27
CA LEU A 217 -19.65 27.44 18.18
C LEU A 217 -21.03 27.74 18.74
N ASP A 218 -22.03 26.86 18.53
CA ASP A 218 -23.35 26.97 19.14
C ASP A 218 -23.23 26.97 20.65
N SER A 219 -22.41 26.09 21.23
CA SER A 219 -22.17 26.08 22.69
C SER A 219 -21.50 27.38 23.20
N LEU A 220 -20.67 28.03 22.39
CA LEU A 220 -20.07 29.31 22.75
C LEU A 220 -21.07 30.47 22.69
N MET A 221 -22.04 30.42 21.77
CA MET A 221 -23.15 31.38 21.71
C MET A 221 -24.03 31.26 22.94
N GLU A 222 -24.42 30.04 23.34
CA GLU A 222 -25.19 29.79 24.55
C GLU A 222 -24.50 30.31 25.82
N LYS A 223 -23.17 30.19 25.88
CA LYS A 223 -22.35 30.72 26.99
C LYS A 223 -22.10 32.22 26.90
N GLY A 224 -22.52 32.89 25.83
CA GLY A 224 -22.31 34.33 25.61
C GLY A 224 -20.84 34.69 25.31
N ILE A 225 -20.00 33.75 24.94
CA ILE A 225 -18.57 33.98 24.60
C ILE A 225 -18.45 34.61 23.22
N ILE A 226 -19.33 34.26 22.30
CA ILE A 226 -19.50 34.87 20.98
C ILE A 226 -20.94 35.29 20.79
N LYS A 227 -21.16 36.27 19.91
CA LYS A 227 -22.52 36.77 19.63
C LYS A 227 -23.24 35.99 18.55
N SER A 228 -22.54 35.68 17.46
CA SER A 228 -23.07 34.94 16.33
C SER A 228 -21.95 34.44 15.45
N TYR A 229 -22.24 33.47 14.56
CA TYR A 229 -21.35 33.09 13.48
C TYR A 229 -22.14 32.82 12.20
N THR A 230 -21.41 32.86 11.06
CA THR A 230 -21.92 32.41 9.76
C THR A 230 -20.91 31.44 9.17
N ASN A 231 -21.38 30.43 8.45
CA ASN A 231 -20.56 29.48 7.73
C ASN A 231 -20.74 29.64 6.22
N HIS A 232 -19.68 30.00 5.53
CA HIS A 232 -19.60 30.10 4.07
C HIS A 232 -18.77 28.97 3.45
N GLY A 233 -18.33 27.99 4.24
CA GLY A 233 -17.56 26.85 3.80
C GLY A 233 -18.42 25.85 3.00
N THR A 234 -17.73 24.97 2.29
CA THR A 234 -18.31 23.86 1.51
C THR A 234 -17.91 22.52 2.13
N GLU A 235 -18.20 21.42 1.43
CA GLU A 235 -17.76 20.09 1.83
C GLU A 235 -16.23 19.97 1.94
N ASP A 236 -15.48 20.75 1.13
CA ASP A 236 -14.03 20.71 1.06
C ASP A 236 -13.32 21.91 1.70
N THR A 237 -14.06 23.00 1.94
CA THR A 237 -13.49 24.27 2.42
C THR A 237 -14.07 24.69 3.75
N VAL A 238 -13.22 25.34 4.56
CA VAL A 238 -13.61 25.97 5.82
C VAL A 238 -13.68 27.47 5.64
N HIS A 239 -14.81 28.07 6.06
CA HIS A 239 -14.93 29.53 6.13
C HIS A 239 -16.00 29.90 7.16
N PHE A 240 -15.57 30.28 8.36
CA PHE A 240 -16.44 30.78 9.41
C PHE A 240 -16.15 32.26 9.67
N GLU A 241 -17.18 33.06 9.78
CA GLU A 241 -17.12 34.42 10.30
C GLU A 241 -17.78 34.44 11.69
N ILE A 242 -17.01 34.66 12.73
CA ILE A 242 -17.44 34.70 14.14
C ILE A 242 -17.46 36.14 14.58
N SER A 243 -18.55 36.60 15.21
CA SER A 243 -18.69 37.96 15.69
C SER A 243 -18.96 38.02 17.19
N GLY A 244 -18.52 39.16 17.81
CA GLY A 244 -18.69 39.37 19.24
C GLY A 244 -17.71 38.62 20.13
N TYR A 245 -16.60 38.14 19.60
CA TYR A 245 -15.52 37.54 20.37
C TYR A 245 -14.72 38.63 21.11
N GLU A 246 -14.56 38.50 22.42
CA GLU A 246 -13.85 39.44 23.29
C GLU A 246 -12.72 38.76 24.09
N GLY A 247 -12.42 37.50 23.79
CA GLY A 247 -11.32 36.75 24.42
C GLY A 247 -9.93 37.26 24.03
N SER A 248 -8.93 36.87 24.79
CA SER A 248 -7.53 37.24 24.55
C SER A 248 -6.72 36.17 23.81
N ASP A 249 -7.22 34.93 23.73
CA ASP A 249 -6.52 33.79 23.13
C ASP A 249 -7.44 33.04 22.15
N PRO A 250 -7.56 33.53 20.90
CA PRO A 250 -8.41 32.89 19.90
C PRO A 250 -8.03 31.43 19.59
N GLU A 251 -6.74 31.08 19.64
CA GLU A 251 -6.28 29.71 19.37
C GLU A 251 -6.85 28.72 20.35
N ARG A 252 -6.87 29.07 21.61
CA ARG A 252 -7.39 28.24 22.70
C ARG A 252 -8.91 28.31 22.78
N ASP A 253 -9.46 29.54 22.84
CA ASP A 253 -10.87 29.79 23.11
C ASP A 253 -11.77 29.29 21.97
N LEU A 254 -11.28 29.34 20.72
CA LEU A 254 -11.99 28.93 19.52
C LEU A 254 -11.49 27.59 18.95
N HIS A 255 -10.69 26.82 19.72
CA HIS A 255 -10.17 25.51 19.31
C HIS A 255 -9.47 25.54 17.94
N LEU A 256 -8.71 26.59 17.63
CA LEU A 256 -8.00 26.75 16.36
C LEU A 256 -6.62 26.10 16.36
N MET A 257 -6.25 25.44 17.44
CA MET A 257 -5.06 24.61 17.54
C MET A 257 -5.37 23.26 18.20
N THR A 258 -4.60 22.25 17.81
CA THR A 258 -4.62 20.93 18.47
C THR A 258 -3.22 20.40 18.64
N THR A 259 -3.03 19.46 19.56
CA THR A 259 -1.74 18.84 19.84
C THR A 259 -1.73 17.40 19.33
N MET A 260 -0.69 17.04 18.59
CA MET A 260 -0.40 15.68 18.18
C MET A 260 0.85 15.16 18.88
N ARG A 261 0.81 13.93 19.37
CA ARG A 261 1.91 13.29 20.08
C ARG A 261 2.35 12.02 19.37
N SER A 262 3.66 11.83 19.23
CA SER A 262 4.29 10.59 18.76
C SER A 262 4.96 9.78 19.87
N THR A 263 4.54 10.00 21.13
CA THR A 263 5.12 9.37 22.31
C THR A 263 4.54 8.00 22.63
N ASN A 264 3.48 7.58 21.93
CA ASN A 264 2.76 6.35 22.17
C ASN A 264 2.63 5.51 20.89
N MET A 265 3.77 5.03 20.38
CA MET A 265 3.85 4.25 19.14
C MET A 265 4.22 2.81 19.48
N PHE A 266 3.20 1.97 19.77
CA PHE A 266 3.36 0.53 19.98
C PHE A 266 2.97 -0.23 18.73
N LEU A 267 3.89 -0.94 18.11
CA LEU A 267 3.67 -1.68 16.87
C LEU A 267 4.29 -3.07 16.97
N HIS A 268 3.74 -4.01 16.21
CA HIS A 268 4.39 -5.29 15.95
C HIS A 268 5.64 -5.06 15.10
N GLY A 269 6.74 -5.55 15.57
CA GLY A 269 7.98 -5.72 14.82
C GLY A 269 8.29 -7.20 14.62
N PRO A 270 9.46 -7.55 14.06
CA PRO A 270 9.89 -8.94 13.87
C PRO A 270 9.87 -9.77 15.16
N ASP A 271 10.21 -9.12 16.28
CA ASP A 271 10.35 -9.77 17.61
C ASP A 271 9.10 -9.59 18.51
N GLY A 272 7.97 -9.17 17.95
CA GLY A 272 6.73 -8.93 18.69
C GLY A 272 6.39 -7.45 18.87
N ILE A 273 5.52 -7.15 19.84
CA ILE A 273 5.06 -5.78 20.12
C ILE A 273 6.16 -5.01 20.87
N ARG A 274 6.53 -3.84 20.35
CA ARG A 274 7.46 -2.95 21.01
C ARG A 274 7.06 -1.49 20.88
N LYS A 275 7.57 -0.66 21.80
CA LYS A 275 7.45 0.80 21.72
C LYS A 275 8.57 1.37 20.86
N TYR A 276 8.19 2.28 19.95
CA TYR A 276 9.12 3.04 19.13
C TYR A 276 9.21 4.47 19.68
N ALA A 277 10.42 4.98 19.84
CA ALA A 277 10.65 6.33 20.38
C ALA A 277 10.38 7.39 19.32
N THR A 278 10.80 7.15 18.09
CA THR A 278 10.67 8.08 16.97
C THR A 278 10.07 7.40 15.74
N THR A 279 9.55 8.19 14.81
CA THR A 279 9.06 7.70 13.52
C THR A 279 10.21 7.19 12.63
N ASN A 280 11.44 7.70 12.84
CA ASN A 280 12.62 7.18 12.16
C ASN A 280 12.96 5.75 12.62
N ASP A 281 12.75 5.42 13.91
CA ASP A 281 12.96 4.03 14.39
C ASP A 281 12.02 3.05 13.73
N ILE A 282 10.75 3.47 13.49
CA ILE A 282 9.78 2.67 12.71
C ILE A 282 10.28 2.49 11.27
N LEU A 283 10.78 3.56 10.67
CA LEU A 283 11.27 3.55 9.30
C LEU A 283 12.51 2.65 9.16
N GLU A 284 13.43 2.67 10.11
CA GLU A 284 14.63 1.82 10.10
C GLU A 284 14.28 0.33 10.15
N VAL A 285 13.38 -0.07 11.05
CA VAL A 285 12.90 -1.45 11.12
C VAL A 285 12.22 -1.86 9.83
N TYR A 286 11.33 -1.02 9.30
CA TYR A 286 10.69 -1.27 8.01
C TYR A 286 11.72 -1.43 6.88
N MET A 287 12.75 -0.59 6.82
CA MET A 287 13.77 -0.67 5.78
C MET A 287 14.59 -1.96 5.87
N GLY A 288 14.90 -2.41 7.08
CA GLY A 288 15.56 -3.70 7.32
C GLY A 288 14.73 -4.87 6.80
N GLU A 289 13.44 -4.92 7.15
CA GLU A 289 12.52 -5.95 6.68
C GLU A 289 12.32 -5.90 5.15
N ARG A 290 12.17 -4.70 4.59
CA ARG A 290 11.97 -4.54 3.15
C ARG A 290 13.19 -4.97 2.34
N ILE A 291 14.40 -4.64 2.75
CA ILE A 291 15.62 -5.06 2.05
C ILE A 291 15.82 -6.58 2.11
N ALA A 292 15.48 -7.20 3.25
CA ALA A 292 15.49 -8.65 3.38
C ALA A 292 14.50 -9.33 2.42
N LEU A 293 13.30 -8.76 2.26
CA LEU A 293 12.32 -9.24 1.28
C LEU A 293 12.82 -9.11 -0.16
N TYR A 294 13.55 -8.04 -0.50
CA TYR A 294 14.18 -7.92 -1.82
C TYR A 294 15.24 -9.01 -2.05
N GLY A 295 15.95 -9.42 -1.00
CA GLY A 295 16.86 -10.59 -1.06
C GLY A 295 16.09 -11.85 -1.47
N LYS A 296 15.02 -12.19 -0.75
CA LYS A 296 14.16 -13.35 -1.06
C LYS A 296 13.55 -13.26 -2.46
N ARG A 297 13.06 -12.07 -2.87
CA ARG A 297 12.54 -11.83 -4.23
C ARG A 297 13.59 -12.11 -5.29
N LYS A 298 14.82 -11.60 -5.11
CA LYS A 298 15.91 -11.82 -6.04
C LYS A 298 16.23 -13.30 -6.19
N GLU A 299 16.37 -14.04 -5.09
CA GLU A 299 16.60 -15.48 -5.09
C GLU A 299 15.51 -16.25 -5.81
N HIS A 300 14.23 -15.94 -5.51
CA HIS A 300 13.09 -16.55 -6.18
C HIS A 300 13.07 -16.28 -7.69
N LEU A 301 13.28 -15.01 -8.09
CA LEU A 301 13.33 -14.64 -9.52
C LEU A 301 14.49 -15.32 -10.24
N MET A 302 15.67 -15.39 -9.64
CA MET A 302 16.82 -16.08 -10.22
C MET A 302 16.56 -17.57 -10.37
N SER A 303 16.00 -18.24 -9.35
CA SER A 303 15.62 -19.65 -9.42
C SER A 303 14.61 -19.90 -10.53
N SER A 304 13.52 -19.12 -10.57
CA SER A 304 12.47 -19.25 -11.58
C SER A 304 13.00 -19.01 -13.00
N LEU A 305 13.78 -17.95 -13.22
CA LEU A 305 14.35 -17.61 -14.52
C LEU A 305 15.41 -18.63 -14.96
N SER A 306 16.18 -19.20 -14.03
CA SER A 306 17.14 -20.27 -14.32
C SER A 306 16.42 -21.52 -14.86
N ILE A 307 15.33 -21.93 -14.22
CA ILE A 307 14.53 -23.07 -14.69
C ILE A 307 13.90 -22.76 -16.04
N GLN A 308 13.24 -21.59 -16.18
CA GLN A 308 12.58 -21.21 -17.44
C GLN A 308 13.57 -21.07 -18.60
N SER A 309 14.72 -20.46 -18.39
CA SER A 309 15.76 -20.33 -19.42
C SER A 309 16.35 -21.69 -19.81
N GLY A 310 16.53 -22.59 -18.83
CA GLY A 310 16.95 -23.97 -19.09
C GLY A 310 15.94 -24.72 -19.97
N ILE A 311 14.65 -24.67 -19.61
CA ILE A 311 13.57 -25.29 -20.38
C ILE A 311 13.47 -24.71 -21.81
N ALA A 312 13.58 -23.38 -21.95
CA ALA A 312 13.52 -22.74 -23.26
C ALA A 312 14.72 -23.11 -24.13
N ARG A 313 15.91 -23.16 -23.56
CA ARG A 313 17.12 -23.63 -24.25
C ARG A 313 17.00 -25.08 -24.70
N ASP A 314 16.52 -25.96 -23.82
CA ASP A 314 16.35 -27.37 -24.13
C ASP A 314 15.30 -27.58 -25.23
N ARG A 315 14.21 -26.83 -25.23
CA ARG A 315 13.21 -26.82 -26.31
C ARG A 315 13.78 -26.37 -27.65
N SER A 316 14.55 -25.27 -27.66
CA SER A 316 15.19 -24.76 -28.87
C SER A 316 16.16 -25.83 -29.43
N SER A 317 17.08 -26.31 -28.59
CA SER A 317 18.06 -27.34 -28.99
C SER A 317 17.41 -28.65 -29.45
N PHE A 318 16.31 -29.06 -28.78
CA PHE A 318 15.59 -30.28 -29.15
C PHE A 318 14.94 -30.16 -30.54
N VAL A 319 14.31 -29.05 -30.86
CA VAL A 319 13.76 -28.80 -32.19
C VAL A 319 14.85 -28.74 -33.24
N GLU A 320 15.96 -28.04 -32.99
CA GLU A 320 17.10 -27.98 -33.92
C GLU A 320 17.73 -29.35 -34.17
N MET A 321 17.85 -30.19 -33.11
CA MET A 321 18.39 -31.54 -33.24
C MET A 321 17.47 -32.48 -34.04
N ILE A 322 16.14 -32.34 -33.91
CA ILE A 322 15.18 -33.09 -34.71
C ILE A 322 15.23 -32.66 -36.17
N LEU A 323 15.17 -31.34 -36.45
CA LEU A 323 15.25 -30.79 -37.81
C LEU A 323 16.54 -31.15 -38.50
N GLY A 324 17.64 -31.17 -37.75
CA GLY A 324 18.97 -31.56 -38.24
C GLY A 324 19.27 -33.06 -38.27
N ASN A 325 18.25 -33.93 -37.94
CA ASN A 325 18.42 -35.40 -37.81
C ASN A 325 19.55 -35.82 -36.85
N LYS A 326 19.85 -35.00 -35.83
CA LYS A 326 20.91 -35.26 -34.84
C LYS A 326 20.43 -36.11 -33.67
N ILE A 327 19.12 -36.17 -33.43
CA ILE A 327 18.48 -37.00 -32.43
C ILE A 327 17.31 -37.77 -33.05
N LYS A 328 17.24 -39.07 -32.76
CA LYS A 328 16.15 -39.92 -33.24
C LYS A 328 15.18 -40.18 -32.06
N VAL A 329 13.99 -39.62 -32.15
CA VAL A 329 12.92 -39.82 -31.15
C VAL A 329 11.61 -40.20 -31.81
N LEU A 330 11.36 -39.79 -33.07
CA LEU A 330 10.15 -40.07 -33.79
C LEU A 330 10.15 -41.52 -34.28
N GLY A 331 9.02 -42.22 -34.14
CA GLY A 331 8.86 -43.58 -34.58
C GLY A 331 9.53 -44.63 -33.67
N LEU A 332 10.03 -44.26 -32.49
CA LEU A 332 10.59 -45.16 -31.49
C LEU A 332 9.64 -45.39 -30.32
N PRO A 333 9.73 -46.53 -29.60
CA PRO A 333 9.13 -46.69 -28.30
C PRO A 333 9.57 -45.57 -27.33
N ARG A 334 8.64 -45.14 -26.45
CA ARG A 334 8.89 -43.98 -25.55
C ARG A 334 10.17 -44.17 -24.73
N ALA A 335 10.39 -45.36 -24.16
CA ALA A 335 11.60 -45.61 -23.34
C ALA A 335 12.92 -45.46 -24.12
N GLU A 336 12.94 -45.88 -25.37
CA GLU A 336 14.12 -45.78 -26.25
C GLU A 336 14.33 -44.32 -26.71
N ALA A 337 13.27 -43.60 -27.00
CA ALA A 337 13.30 -42.20 -27.34
C ALA A 337 13.82 -41.36 -26.13
N GLU A 338 13.33 -41.62 -24.90
CA GLU A 338 13.77 -40.95 -23.67
C GLU A 338 15.24 -41.27 -23.37
N ALA A 339 15.73 -42.50 -23.59
CA ALA A 339 17.12 -42.86 -23.46
C ALA A 339 18.04 -42.07 -24.44
N ASN A 340 17.54 -41.75 -25.63
CA ASN A 340 18.25 -40.89 -26.57
C ASN A 340 18.25 -39.43 -26.09
N MET A 341 17.15 -38.95 -25.50
CA MET A 341 17.04 -37.58 -24.96
C MET A 341 17.95 -37.38 -23.74
N GLU A 342 18.11 -38.38 -22.86
CA GLU A 342 18.95 -38.32 -21.67
C GLU A 342 20.45 -38.03 -21.99
N LYS A 343 20.89 -38.30 -23.23
CA LYS A 343 22.26 -38.01 -23.66
C LYS A 343 22.51 -36.49 -23.81
N SER A 344 21.45 -35.70 -23.98
CA SER A 344 21.57 -34.26 -24.32
C SER A 344 20.75 -33.36 -23.45
N PHE A 345 19.73 -33.89 -22.76
CA PHE A 345 18.77 -33.12 -21.99
C PHE A 345 18.56 -33.69 -20.60
N SER A 346 18.29 -32.81 -19.64
CA SER A 346 17.95 -33.20 -18.28
C SER A 346 16.43 -33.30 -18.09
N ARG A 347 15.98 -34.19 -17.20
CA ARG A 347 14.58 -34.28 -16.80
C ARG A 347 14.22 -33.06 -15.95
N VAL A 348 13.04 -32.49 -16.21
CA VAL A 348 12.41 -31.47 -15.37
C VAL A 348 11.29 -32.16 -14.61
N ASP A 349 11.26 -32.02 -13.28
CA ASP A 349 10.31 -32.74 -12.39
C ASP A 349 10.24 -34.26 -12.67
N GLY A 350 11.42 -34.85 -12.97
CA GLY A 350 11.55 -36.28 -13.25
C GLY A 350 11.06 -36.72 -14.62
N THR A 351 10.60 -35.84 -15.49
CA THR A 351 10.04 -36.12 -16.80
C THR A 351 10.67 -35.32 -17.93
N PHE A 352 10.40 -35.70 -19.19
CA PHE A 352 10.70 -34.91 -20.39
C PHE A 352 9.44 -34.21 -20.96
N ASP A 353 8.40 -33.99 -20.15
CA ASP A 353 7.15 -33.43 -20.64
C ASP A 353 7.32 -32.02 -21.21
N HIS A 354 8.32 -31.26 -20.76
CA HIS A 354 8.67 -29.96 -21.34
C HIS A 354 9.12 -30.05 -22.82
N LEU A 355 9.61 -31.21 -23.28
CA LEU A 355 9.98 -31.49 -24.66
C LEU A 355 8.87 -32.22 -25.41
N TRP A 356 8.26 -33.25 -24.79
CA TRP A 356 7.15 -33.98 -25.38
C TRP A 356 5.89 -33.12 -25.61
N GLY A 357 5.67 -32.11 -24.79
CA GLY A 357 4.55 -31.18 -24.91
C GLY A 357 4.65 -30.18 -26.07
N LEU A 358 5.72 -30.21 -26.86
CA LEU A 358 5.87 -29.32 -28.01
C LEU A 358 4.90 -29.71 -29.13
N LYS A 359 4.07 -28.74 -29.55
CA LYS A 359 3.16 -28.91 -30.68
C LYS A 359 3.94 -29.09 -31.98
N THR A 360 3.41 -29.86 -32.91
CA THR A 360 4.02 -30.15 -34.24
C THR A 360 4.32 -28.85 -35.02
N SER A 361 3.52 -27.79 -34.81
CA SER A 361 3.78 -26.46 -35.40
C SER A 361 5.07 -25.78 -34.91
N ARG A 362 5.72 -26.32 -33.86
CA ARG A 362 7.00 -25.79 -33.35
C ARG A 362 8.22 -26.38 -34.08
N TYR A 363 8.02 -27.33 -35.00
CA TYR A 363 9.08 -27.98 -35.78
C TYR A 363 9.25 -27.35 -37.18
N THR A 364 9.02 -26.03 -37.28
CA THR A 364 9.38 -25.22 -38.47
C THR A 364 10.63 -24.38 -38.19
N LEU A 365 11.30 -23.92 -39.26
CA LEU A 365 12.52 -23.09 -39.09
C LEU A 365 12.20 -21.78 -38.34
N GLU A 366 11.07 -21.15 -38.66
CA GLU A 366 10.64 -19.90 -38.03
C GLU A 366 10.32 -20.11 -36.53
N ALA A 367 9.71 -21.26 -36.21
CA ALA A 367 9.38 -21.59 -34.81
C ALA A 367 10.63 -21.99 -34.02
N ALA A 368 11.61 -22.63 -34.62
CA ALA A 368 12.90 -22.90 -34.00
C ALA A 368 13.65 -21.60 -33.69
N GLU A 369 13.67 -20.65 -34.62
CA GLU A 369 14.27 -19.35 -34.39
C GLU A 369 13.54 -18.55 -33.28
N ALA A 370 12.20 -18.60 -33.24
CA ALA A 370 11.42 -17.98 -32.16
C ALA A 370 11.74 -18.57 -30.79
N LEU A 371 11.92 -19.90 -30.67
CA LEU A 371 12.33 -20.55 -29.42
C LEU A 371 13.75 -20.16 -29.01
N ARG A 372 14.66 -19.99 -29.97
CA ARG A 372 16.03 -19.50 -29.72
C ARG A 372 16.00 -18.07 -29.14
N VAL A 373 15.25 -17.18 -29.75
CA VAL A 373 15.08 -15.80 -29.28
C VAL A 373 14.46 -15.78 -27.87
N GLU A 374 13.43 -16.61 -27.62
CA GLU A 374 12.82 -16.74 -26.30
C GLU A 374 13.84 -17.18 -25.23
N SER A 375 14.68 -18.18 -25.56
CA SER A 375 15.73 -18.64 -24.67
C SER A 375 16.77 -17.56 -24.35
N GLU A 376 17.21 -16.82 -25.38
CA GLU A 376 18.16 -15.71 -25.22
C GLU A 376 17.58 -14.57 -24.35
N GLN A 377 16.29 -14.24 -24.55
CA GLN A 377 15.61 -13.23 -23.73
C GLN A 377 15.51 -13.64 -22.26
N LEU A 378 15.14 -14.89 -21.96
CA LEU A 378 15.07 -15.38 -20.58
C LEU A 378 16.44 -15.41 -19.91
N LEU A 379 17.50 -15.80 -20.65
CA LEU A 379 18.87 -15.76 -20.14
C LEU A 379 19.32 -14.32 -19.88
N SER A 380 18.97 -13.38 -20.75
CA SER A 380 19.25 -11.95 -20.56
C SER A 380 18.55 -11.41 -19.31
N GLN A 381 17.27 -11.77 -19.10
CA GLN A 381 16.52 -11.41 -17.89
C GLN A 381 17.18 -11.99 -16.63
N TYR A 382 17.58 -13.26 -16.66
CA TYR A 382 18.32 -13.89 -15.55
C TYR A 382 19.61 -13.13 -15.22
N ASN A 383 20.41 -12.81 -16.22
CA ASN A 383 21.66 -12.05 -16.03
C ASN A 383 21.36 -10.65 -15.46
N THR A 384 20.34 -9.97 -15.96
CA THR A 384 19.91 -8.66 -15.43
C THR A 384 19.54 -8.73 -13.96
N VAL A 385 18.74 -9.71 -13.55
CA VAL A 385 18.36 -9.90 -12.13
C VAL A 385 19.59 -10.26 -11.28
N ARG A 386 20.47 -11.15 -11.78
CA ARG A 386 21.71 -11.54 -11.09
C ARG A 386 22.59 -10.34 -10.79
N ASP A 387 22.79 -9.48 -11.79
CA ASP A 387 23.75 -8.37 -11.74
C ASP A 387 23.16 -7.12 -11.05
N THR A 388 21.82 -7.03 -10.92
CA THR A 388 21.15 -5.95 -10.19
C THR A 388 21.24 -6.16 -8.68
N THR A 389 21.72 -5.17 -7.94
CA THR A 389 21.75 -5.25 -6.47
C THR A 389 20.36 -5.12 -5.87
N VAL A 390 20.12 -5.69 -4.69
CA VAL A 390 18.84 -5.55 -3.97
C VAL A 390 18.49 -4.07 -3.68
N LYS A 391 19.52 -3.23 -3.45
CA LYS A 391 19.33 -1.79 -3.28
C LYS A 391 18.88 -1.10 -4.56
N ASP A 392 19.39 -1.52 -5.70
CA ASP A 392 19.01 -0.93 -6.99
C ASP A 392 17.64 -1.41 -7.44
N MET A 393 17.24 -2.64 -7.11
CA MET A 393 15.86 -3.11 -7.30
C MET A 393 14.89 -2.21 -6.54
N TRP A 394 15.18 -1.91 -5.27
CA TRP A 394 14.32 -1.03 -4.48
C TRP A 394 14.32 0.41 -4.99
N ARG A 395 15.48 0.95 -5.37
CA ARG A 395 15.57 2.31 -5.98
C ARG A 395 14.70 2.44 -7.23
N SER A 396 14.69 1.40 -8.07
CA SER A 396 13.84 1.36 -9.26
C SER A 396 12.36 1.37 -8.89
N ASP A 397 11.95 0.52 -7.96
CA ASP A 397 10.54 0.38 -7.56
C ASP A 397 10.01 1.65 -6.86
N ILE A 398 10.81 2.33 -6.03
CA ILE A 398 10.43 3.61 -5.39
C ILE A 398 10.21 4.72 -6.42
N GLY A 399 10.93 4.73 -7.52
CA GLY A 399 10.76 5.71 -8.60
C GLY A 399 9.38 5.62 -9.27
N ILE A 400 8.76 4.46 -9.25
CA ILE A 400 7.47 4.16 -9.87
C ILE A 400 6.29 4.45 -8.92
N ALA A 401 6.49 4.29 -7.62
CA ALA A 401 5.42 4.24 -6.61
C ALA A 401 4.78 5.60 -6.25
N VAL A 402 5.34 6.73 -6.72
CA VAL A 402 4.78 8.06 -6.41
C VAL A 402 4.67 8.88 -7.69
N ARG A 403 3.48 8.88 -8.27
CA ARG A 403 3.05 9.81 -9.33
C ARG A 403 1.81 10.57 -8.89
#